data_acfb8909faa96bbfca8a0e793dc01d5f
#
_entry.id   acfb8909faa96bbfca8a0e793dc01d5f
#
_cell.length_a   1.000
_cell.length_b   1.000
_cell.length_c   1.000
_cell.angle_alpha   90.00
_cell.angle_beta   90.00
_cell.angle_gamma   90.00
#
_symmetry.space_group_name_H-M   'P 1'
#
loop_
_entity.id
_entity.type
_entity.pdbx_description
1 polymer ?
#
loop_
_entity_poly.entity_id
_entity_poly.type
_entity_poly.pdbx_seq_one_letter_code
_entity_poly.pdbx_strand_id
1 'polypeptide(L)'
;MASIYNDIRAALENKLANTSNLPTGIAYENVSFSPTTGTSYLQTNFLPTLRRPAVRGLNPQQRYDGVFVVTAYTPEGNGPAAADALANTVLEAFEATTKISYTGDETITVSIDYAERQQGFLDAPWYYVPINIGWYVYNN
;
A
#
# COMPACT_ATOMS: atom_id res chain seq x y z
N MET A 1 -24.04 2.38 2.47
CA MET A 1 -23.43 1.10 2.01
C MET A 1 -21.94 1.32 1.79
N ALA A 2 -21.12 0.54 2.45
CA ALA A 2 -19.69 0.65 2.24
C ALA A 2 -19.29 0.04 0.91
N SER A 3 -18.28 0.61 0.31
CA SER A 3 -17.63 0.04 -0.84
C SER A 3 -16.60 -0.99 -0.38
N ILE A 4 -16.58 -2.17 -0.98
CA ILE A 4 -15.55 -3.16 -0.72
C ILE A 4 -14.15 -2.57 -0.97
N TYR A 5 -14.01 -1.75 -2.00
CA TYR A 5 -12.73 -1.09 -2.31
C TYR A 5 -12.30 -0.14 -1.21
N ASN A 6 -13.24 0.57 -0.59
CA ASN A 6 -12.92 1.44 0.54
C ASN A 6 -12.41 0.64 1.73
N ASP A 7 -13.02 -0.50 1.99
CA ASP A 7 -12.60 -1.38 3.10
C ASP A 7 -11.22 -1.99 2.83
N ILE A 8 -10.94 -2.38 1.59
CA ILE A 8 -9.62 -2.90 1.20
C ILE A 8 -8.56 -1.82 1.38
N ARG A 9 -8.81 -0.61 0.87
CA ARG A 9 -7.88 0.50 1.04
C ARG A 9 -7.65 0.81 2.51
N ALA A 10 -8.70 0.84 3.30
CA ALA A 10 -8.59 1.11 4.73
C ALA A 10 -7.75 0.06 5.44
N ALA A 11 -7.91 -1.21 5.09
CA ALA A 11 -7.10 -2.29 5.66
C ALA A 11 -5.62 -2.08 5.36
N LEU A 12 -5.29 -1.77 4.12
CA LEU A 12 -3.91 -1.55 3.69
C LEU A 12 -3.30 -0.30 4.33
N GLU A 13 -4.05 0.79 4.35
CA GLU A 13 -3.57 2.05 4.95
C GLU A 13 -3.39 1.93 6.45
N ASN A 14 -4.29 1.22 7.13
CA ASN A 14 -4.15 0.99 8.58
C ASN A 14 -2.92 0.14 8.89
N LYS A 15 -2.67 -0.88 8.09
CA LYS A 15 -1.46 -1.71 8.26
C LYS A 15 -0.21 -0.85 8.12
N LEU A 16 -0.17 0.01 7.10
CA LEU A 16 0.96 0.90 6.88
C LEU A 16 1.13 1.88 8.04
N ALA A 17 0.05 2.53 8.47
CA ALA A 17 0.09 3.52 9.53
C ALA A 17 0.53 2.93 10.87
N ASN A 18 0.25 1.66 11.11
CA ASN A 18 0.60 0.98 12.36
C ASN A 18 1.95 0.27 12.30
N THR A 19 2.67 0.38 11.18
CA THR A 19 4.00 -0.21 11.04
C THR A 19 5.04 0.69 11.71
N SER A 20 5.87 0.10 12.56
CA SER A 20 6.95 0.83 13.25
C SER A 20 8.07 1.22 12.28
N ASN A 21 8.84 2.24 12.65
CA ASN A 21 10.03 2.69 11.93
C ASN A 21 9.72 3.31 10.56
N LEU A 22 8.53 3.85 10.40
CA LEU A 22 8.14 4.60 9.20
C LEU A 22 7.86 6.06 9.56
N PRO A 23 8.01 6.98 8.61
CA PRO A 23 7.62 8.37 8.82
C PRO A 23 6.15 8.47 9.21
N THR A 24 5.83 9.45 10.06
CA THR A 24 4.43 9.72 10.43
C THR A 24 3.69 10.46 9.33
N GLY A 25 4.40 11.18 8.47
CA GLY A 25 3.80 11.90 7.34
C GLY A 25 3.51 10.92 6.20
N ILE A 26 2.23 10.72 5.91
CA ILE A 26 1.78 9.86 4.82
C ILE A 26 0.81 10.66 3.96
N ALA A 27 1.15 10.79 2.68
CA ALA A 27 0.30 11.46 1.71
C ALA A 27 -0.69 10.44 1.15
N TYR A 28 -1.90 10.39 1.70
CA TYR A 28 -2.96 9.52 1.22
C TYR A 28 -3.64 10.12 -0.01
N GLU A 29 -4.22 9.27 -0.82
CA GLU A 29 -4.93 9.72 -2.01
C GLU A 29 -6.06 10.67 -1.66
N ASN A 30 -6.21 11.73 -2.47
CA ASN A 30 -7.27 12.71 -2.34
C ASN A 30 -7.34 13.37 -0.96
N VAL A 31 -6.22 13.42 -0.26
CA VAL A 31 -6.08 14.11 1.01
C VAL A 31 -4.95 15.12 0.88
N SER A 32 -5.19 16.35 1.30
CA SER A 32 -4.17 17.39 1.23
C SER A 32 -2.97 17.03 2.10
N PHE A 33 -1.78 17.16 1.54
CA PHE A 33 -0.54 16.90 2.25
C PHE A 33 0.52 17.88 1.78
N SER A 34 1.18 18.52 2.72
CA SER A 34 2.26 19.47 2.43
C SER A 34 3.58 18.90 2.94
N PRO A 35 4.43 18.36 2.05
CA PRO A 35 5.71 17.84 2.49
C PRO A 35 6.61 18.93 3.04
N THR A 36 7.37 18.59 4.08
CA THR A 36 8.37 19.50 4.66
C THR A 36 9.73 19.11 4.09
N THR A 37 10.40 20.06 3.43
CA THR A 37 11.73 19.83 2.88
C THR A 37 12.68 19.37 3.97
N GLY A 38 13.42 18.30 3.70
CA GLY A 38 14.35 17.70 4.67
C GLY A 38 13.74 16.61 5.54
N THR A 39 12.44 16.37 5.43
CA THR A 39 11.74 15.35 6.23
C THR A 39 11.17 14.27 5.30
N SER A 40 11.52 13.02 5.56
CA SER A 40 11.01 11.89 4.79
C SER A 40 9.51 11.71 4.98
N TYR A 41 8.83 11.23 3.94
CA TYR A 41 7.41 10.92 4.02
C TYR A 41 7.07 9.78 3.06
N LEU A 42 5.86 9.24 3.20
CA LEU A 42 5.34 8.20 2.31
C LEU A 42 4.17 8.74 1.51
N GLN A 43 3.95 8.16 0.34
CA GLN A 43 2.78 8.45 -0.47
C GLN A 43 2.11 7.12 -0.83
N THR A 44 0.79 7.07 -0.80
CA THR A 44 0.05 5.87 -1.13
C THR A 44 -0.81 6.07 -2.36
N ASN A 45 -0.90 5.03 -3.18
CA ASN A 45 -1.82 4.97 -4.32
C ASN A 45 -2.47 3.59 -4.34
N PHE A 46 -3.79 3.57 -4.41
CA PHE A 46 -4.56 2.33 -4.42
C PHE A 46 -5.05 2.08 -5.85
N LEU A 47 -4.60 0.98 -6.45
CA LEU A 47 -4.85 0.66 -7.85
C LEU A 47 -5.60 -0.67 -7.96
N PRO A 48 -6.92 -0.69 -7.85
CA PRO A 48 -7.67 -1.92 -8.11
C PRO A 48 -7.57 -2.25 -9.60
N THR A 49 -7.33 -3.51 -9.92
CA THR A 49 -7.12 -3.91 -11.30
C THR A 49 -8.23 -4.80 -11.84
N LEU A 50 -8.69 -5.77 -11.05
CA LEU A 50 -9.59 -6.79 -11.58
C LEU A 50 -10.59 -7.24 -10.53
N ARG A 51 -11.82 -7.45 -10.97
CA ARG A 51 -12.85 -8.14 -10.21
C ARG A 51 -13.39 -9.24 -11.09
N ARG A 52 -13.41 -10.46 -10.60
CA ARG A 52 -13.90 -11.61 -11.37
C ARG A 52 -14.50 -12.67 -10.46
N PRO A 53 -15.38 -13.53 -10.95
CA PRO A 53 -15.84 -14.67 -10.18
C PRO A 53 -14.66 -15.59 -9.82
N ALA A 54 -14.58 -15.98 -8.56
CA ALA A 54 -13.53 -16.90 -8.11
C ALA A 54 -13.82 -18.32 -8.54
N VAL A 55 -15.11 -18.66 -8.67
CA VAL A 55 -15.57 -19.98 -9.09
C VAL A 55 -16.74 -19.79 -10.04
N ARG A 56 -17.07 -20.84 -10.80
CA ARG A 56 -18.25 -20.86 -11.67
C ARG A 56 -19.49 -21.22 -10.86
N GLY A 57 -20.65 -20.73 -11.28
CA GLY A 57 -21.93 -21.06 -10.68
C GLY A 57 -22.80 -19.85 -10.47
N LEU A 58 -23.98 -20.08 -9.86
CA LEU A 58 -24.87 -19.01 -9.46
C LEU A 58 -24.31 -18.36 -8.19
N ASN A 59 -24.34 -17.02 -8.14
CA ASN A 59 -23.86 -16.24 -7.01
C ASN A 59 -22.43 -16.61 -6.60
N PRO A 60 -21.48 -16.64 -7.54
CA PRO A 60 -20.12 -17.04 -7.19
C PRO A 60 -19.46 -16.01 -6.29
N GLN A 61 -18.54 -16.50 -5.46
CA GLN A 61 -17.66 -15.63 -4.71
C GLN A 61 -16.83 -14.80 -5.69
N GLN A 62 -16.65 -13.54 -5.42
CA GLN A 62 -15.86 -12.63 -6.26
C GLN A 62 -14.43 -12.56 -5.74
N ARG A 63 -13.48 -12.47 -6.66
CA ARG A 63 -12.09 -12.19 -6.34
C ARG A 63 -11.75 -10.78 -6.81
N TYR A 64 -11.22 -10.00 -5.90
CA TYR A 64 -10.75 -8.63 -6.19
C TYR A 64 -9.23 -8.63 -6.13
N ASP A 65 -8.60 -8.11 -7.16
CA ASP A 65 -7.15 -8.02 -7.26
C ASP A 65 -6.75 -6.57 -7.44
N GLY A 66 -5.54 -6.24 -7.05
CA GLY A 66 -5.01 -4.91 -7.29
C GLY A 66 -3.59 -4.75 -6.77
N VAL A 67 -3.14 -3.51 -6.83
CA VAL A 67 -1.82 -3.11 -6.37
C VAL A 67 -1.98 -1.92 -5.44
N PHE A 68 -1.27 -1.96 -4.33
CA PHE A 68 -1.15 -0.84 -3.41
C PHE A 68 0.29 -0.33 -3.53
N VAL A 69 0.46 0.89 -4.00
CA VAL A 69 1.78 1.45 -4.20
C VAL A 69 2.12 2.37 -3.05
N VAL A 70 3.20 2.07 -2.36
CA VAL A 70 3.74 2.93 -1.31
C VAL A 70 5.06 3.49 -1.83
N THR A 71 5.14 4.81 -1.93
CA THR A 71 6.35 5.47 -2.41
C THR A 71 7.05 6.14 -1.23
N ALA A 72 8.30 5.77 -1.00
CA ALA A 72 9.12 6.34 0.07
C ALA A 72 9.91 7.52 -0.46
N TYR A 73 9.65 8.71 0.08
CA TYR A 73 10.36 9.93 -0.28
C TYR A 73 11.37 10.28 0.80
N THR A 74 12.61 10.51 0.38
CA THR A 74 13.68 10.96 1.28
C THR A 74 14.35 12.21 0.69
N PRO A 75 15.00 13.05 1.53
CA PRO A 75 15.69 14.24 1.02
C PRO A 75 16.80 13.85 0.03
N GLU A 76 16.92 14.62 -1.06
CA GLU A 76 18.00 14.40 -2.01
C GLU A 76 19.36 14.71 -1.40
N GLY A 77 20.41 14.13 -1.96
CA GLY A 77 21.78 14.42 -1.57
C GLY A 77 22.32 13.57 -0.43
N ASN A 78 21.48 12.74 0.20
CA ASN A 78 21.89 11.90 1.34
C ASN A 78 22.21 10.46 0.93
N GLY A 79 22.25 10.18 -0.38
CA GLY A 79 22.44 8.81 -0.88
C GLY A 79 21.17 7.98 -0.73
N PRO A 80 21.22 6.70 -1.18
CA PRO A 80 20.02 5.86 -1.22
C PRO A 80 19.71 5.10 0.07
N ALA A 81 20.60 5.12 1.07
CA ALA A 81 20.48 4.24 2.23
C ALA A 81 19.20 4.48 3.02
N ALA A 82 18.81 5.73 3.22
CA ALA A 82 17.60 6.05 3.97
C ALA A 82 16.34 5.55 3.25
N ALA A 83 16.29 5.75 1.93
CA ALA A 83 15.16 5.26 1.13
C ALA A 83 15.13 3.73 1.10
N ASP A 84 16.29 3.09 1.01
CA ASP A 84 16.38 1.63 1.04
C ASP A 84 15.88 1.08 2.38
N ALA A 85 16.21 1.74 3.49
CA ALA A 85 15.75 1.33 4.81
C ALA A 85 14.22 1.44 4.93
N LEU A 86 13.63 2.52 4.45
CA LEU A 86 12.17 2.68 4.43
C LEU A 86 11.51 1.64 3.54
N ALA A 87 12.07 1.42 2.35
CA ALA A 87 11.53 0.43 1.43
C ALA A 87 11.57 -0.97 2.06
N ASN A 88 12.66 -1.31 2.72
CA ASN A 88 12.79 -2.61 3.38
C ASN A 88 11.77 -2.79 4.51
N THR A 89 11.52 -1.74 5.29
CA THR A 89 10.51 -1.76 6.35
C THR A 89 9.12 -2.03 5.77
N VAL A 90 8.78 -1.37 4.66
CA VAL A 90 7.49 -1.60 3.99
C VAL A 90 7.41 -3.01 3.43
N LEU A 91 8.48 -3.50 2.81
CA LEU A 91 8.52 -4.86 2.25
C LEU A 91 8.29 -5.91 3.33
N GLU A 92 8.91 -5.73 4.50
CA GLU A 92 8.73 -6.67 5.62
C GLU A 92 7.31 -6.63 6.17
N ALA A 93 6.69 -5.45 6.23
CA ALA A 93 5.32 -5.31 6.73
C ALA A 93 4.29 -5.96 5.81
N PHE A 94 4.57 -6.00 4.51
CA PHE A 94 3.65 -6.52 3.49
C PHE A 94 4.23 -7.72 2.75
N GLU A 95 4.89 -8.62 3.46
CA GLU A 95 5.44 -9.83 2.85
C GLU A 95 4.32 -10.68 2.22
N ALA A 96 4.67 -11.43 1.17
CA ALA A 96 3.76 -12.39 0.56
C ALA A 96 3.20 -13.33 1.64
N THR A 97 1.95 -13.72 1.50
CA THR A 97 1.19 -14.54 2.45
C THR A 97 0.72 -13.82 3.71
N THR A 98 1.09 -12.56 3.92
CA THR A 98 0.51 -11.76 5.01
C THR A 98 -0.98 -11.59 4.78
N LYS A 99 -1.77 -11.72 5.85
CA LYS A 99 -3.21 -11.55 5.81
C LYS A 99 -3.61 -10.42 6.75
N ILE A 100 -4.42 -9.51 6.25
CA ILE A 100 -4.87 -8.33 7.00
C ILE A 100 -6.39 -8.38 7.09
N SER A 101 -6.91 -8.52 8.30
CA SER A 101 -8.34 -8.50 8.54
C SER A 101 -8.81 -7.08 8.82
N TYR A 102 -9.93 -6.72 8.27
CA TYR A 102 -10.54 -5.42 8.48
C TYR A 102 -12.05 -5.57 8.59
N THR A 103 -12.63 -4.90 9.57
CA THR A 103 -14.08 -4.89 9.76
C THR A 103 -14.60 -3.48 9.51
N GLY A 104 -15.26 -3.30 8.38
CA GLY A 104 -16.07 -2.13 8.06
C GLY A 104 -17.53 -2.53 8.19
N ASP A 105 -18.31 -2.40 7.12
CA ASP A 105 -19.66 -2.98 7.11
C ASP A 105 -19.61 -4.50 7.15
N GLU A 106 -18.60 -5.07 6.54
CA GLU A 106 -18.34 -6.51 6.54
C GLU A 106 -16.90 -6.75 6.99
N THR A 107 -16.62 -7.97 7.43
CA THR A 107 -15.25 -8.38 7.73
C THR A 107 -14.63 -8.96 6.47
N ILE A 108 -13.52 -8.40 6.06
CA ILE A 108 -12.76 -8.88 4.91
C ILE A 108 -11.35 -9.25 5.34
N THR A 109 -10.72 -10.12 4.57
CA THR A 109 -9.31 -10.46 4.74
C THR A 109 -8.57 -10.14 3.46
N VAL A 110 -7.63 -9.20 3.54
CA VAL A 110 -6.76 -8.83 2.44
C VAL A 110 -5.53 -9.72 2.50
N SER A 111 -5.28 -10.48 1.45
CA SER A 111 -4.11 -11.35 1.35
C SER A 111 -3.07 -10.67 0.47
N ILE A 112 -1.83 -10.69 0.91
CA ILE A 112 -0.73 -10.10 0.16
C ILE A 112 -0.12 -11.18 -0.74
N ASP A 113 -0.10 -10.89 -2.04
CA ASP A 113 0.41 -11.80 -3.05
C ASP A 113 1.91 -11.61 -3.26
N TYR A 114 2.34 -10.36 -3.32
CA TYR A 114 3.75 -10.02 -3.47
C TYR A 114 4.01 -8.61 -2.95
N ALA A 115 5.27 -8.32 -2.66
CA ALA A 115 5.72 -6.96 -2.40
C ALA A 115 7.09 -6.81 -3.05
N GLU A 116 7.27 -5.78 -3.87
CA GLU A 116 8.52 -5.57 -4.58
C GLU A 116 8.83 -4.09 -4.67
N ARG A 117 10.12 -3.76 -4.61
CA ARG A 117 10.53 -2.38 -4.78
C ARG A 117 10.95 -2.13 -6.22
N GLN A 118 10.73 -0.91 -6.66
CA GLN A 118 11.19 -0.44 -7.94
C GLN A 118 12.49 0.33 -7.79
N GLN A 119 13.08 0.73 -8.92
CA GLN A 119 14.26 1.57 -8.93
C GLN A 119 13.97 2.92 -8.28
N GLY A 120 14.97 3.48 -7.58
CA GLY A 120 14.87 4.83 -7.04
C GLY A 120 15.01 5.89 -8.12
N PHE A 121 14.33 7.00 -7.93
CA PHE A 121 14.32 8.14 -8.85
C PHE A 121 14.60 9.44 -8.11
N LEU A 122 15.32 10.32 -8.77
CA LEU A 122 15.56 11.67 -8.24
C LEU A 122 14.49 12.61 -8.76
N ASP A 123 13.82 13.30 -7.85
CA ASP A 123 12.83 14.34 -8.16
C ASP A 123 13.03 15.45 -7.13
N ALA A 124 13.96 16.35 -7.45
CA ALA A 124 14.39 17.39 -6.50
C ALA A 124 13.20 18.14 -5.90
N PRO A 125 13.17 18.36 -4.56
CA PRO A 125 14.24 18.10 -3.60
C PRO A 125 14.21 16.69 -2.97
N TRP A 126 13.63 15.72 -3.65
CA TRP A 126 13.38 14.36 -3.14
C TRP A 126 14.08 13.29 -3.96
N TYR A 127 14.40 12.20 -3.29
CA TYR A 127 14.74 10.92 -3.90
C TYR A 127 13.67 9.92 -3.45
N TYR A 128 13.04 9.22 -4.39
CA TYR A 128 11.93 8.34 -4.02
C TYR A 128 12.07 6.94 -4.60
N VAL A 129 11.50 5.98 -3.86
CA VAL A 129 11.49 4.56 -4.24
C VAL A 129 10.04 4.07 -4.15
N PRO A 130 9.43 3.66 -5.27
CA PRO A 130 8.11 3.04 -5.23
C PRO A 130 8.20 1.59 -4.79
N ILE A 131 7.23 1.15 -3.99
CA ILE A 131 7.07 -0.25 -3.58
C ILE A 131 5.69 -0.70 -4.03
N ASN A 132 5.63 -1.75 -4.85
CA ASN A 132 4.38 -2.31 -5.33
C ASN A 132 3.98 -3.49 -4.47
N ILE A 133 2.77 -3.44 -3.93
CA ILE A 133 2.23 -4.49 -3.07
C ILE A 133 1.00 -5.06 -3.76
N GLY A 134 1.11 -6.29 -4.25
CA GLY A 134 -0.01 -6.98 -4.87
C GLY A 134 -0.90 -7.60 -3.81
N TRP A 135 -2.20 -7.37 -3.92
CA TRP A 135 -3.17 -7.88 -2.96
C TRP A 135 -4.33 -8.55 -3.68
N TYR A 136 -5.01 -9.43 -2.96
CA TYR A 136 -6.27 -10.00 -3.43
C TYR A 136 -7.22 -10.24 -2.26
N VAL A 137 -8.51 -10.23 -2.56
CA VAL A 137 -9.57 -10.43 -1.58
C VAL A 137 -10.66 -11.28 -2.21
N TYR A 138 -11.15 -12.26 -1.45
CA TYR A 138 -12.34 -13.01 -1.82
C TYR A 138 -13.52 -12.49 -1.02
N ASN A 139 -14.63 -12.22 -1.69
CA ASN A 139 -15.84 -11.76 -1.01
C ASN A 139 -17.07 -12.18 -1.81
N ASN A 140 -18.17 -12.43 -1.11
CA ASN A 140 -19.43 -12.83 -1.74
C ASN A 140 -20.22 -11.65 -2.28
#